data_6114bb19d21de9813ebaf96c20585be2
#
_entry.id   6114bb19d21de9813ebaf96c20585be2
#
_cell.length_a   1.000
_cell.length_b   1.000
_cell.length_c   1.000
_cell.angle_alpha   90.00
_cell.angle_beta   90.00
_cell.angle_gamma   90.00
#
_symmetry.space_group_name_H-M   'P 1'
#
loop_
_entity.id
_entity.type
_entity.pdbx_description
1 polymer ?
#
loop_
_entity_poly.entity_id
_entity_poly.type
_entity_poly.pdbx_seq_one_letter_code
_entity_poly.pdbx_strand_id
1 'polypeptide(L)'
;MAAQIANARIWLTDGDAVSEASMASFHGWLGPDELARHQRFVREQRRRQFVLGRGLLRTMLGQLLSVEPQAVRLDEQVGKAPRLVLPGRPAVAGVGFSISHSGRWVACAASTQTALGLDIEMRDAGRDLEALAAQAFGPDEMPAWERLRAQPDAQRIDGFYRLWSEKEARFKLGRSDTAHCVALPHRELSIALCSAVPLVAPRLELMSFE
;
A
#
# COMPACT_ATOMS: atom_id res chain seq x y z
N MET A 1 20.41 -24.37 -1.18
CA MET A 1 20.07 -23.32 -0.20
C MET A 1 18.56 -23.34 -0.04
N ALA A 2 18.03 -23.37 1.19
CA ALA A 2 16.60 -23.24 1.41
C ALA A 2 16.15 -21.85 0.96
N ALA A 3 14.99 -21.76 0.26
CA ALA A 3 14.44 -20.49 -0.13
C ALA A 3 14.12 -19.66 1.12
N GLN A 4 14.61 -18.44 1.19
CA GLN A 4 14.30 -17.52 2.29
C GLN A 4 12.80 -17.20 2.20
N ILE A 5 12.06 -17.43 3.29
CA ILE A 5 10.63 -17.11 3.40
C ILE A 5 10.50 -16.03 4.47
N ALA A 6 9.62 -15.04 4.25
CA ALA A 6 9.45 -13.90 5.14
C ALA A 6 8.02 -13.79 5.66
N ASN A 7 7.85 -13.05 6.76
CA ASN A 7 6.56 -12.63 7.29
C ASN A 7 6.30 -11.18 6.93
N ALA A 8 5.03 -10.84 6.71
CA ALA A 8 4.56 -9.48 6.54
C ALA A 8 3.25 -9.27 7.30
N ARG A 9 3.09 -8.08 7.91
CA ARG A 9 1.80 -7.60 8.40
C ARG A 9 1.15 -6.74 7.35
N ILE A 10 -0.18 -6.86 7.21
CA ILE A 10 -0.97 -6.08 6.25
C ILE A 10 -2.22 -5.59 6.97
N TRP A 11 -2.33 -4.28 7.09
CA TRP A 11 -3.46 -3.61 7.72
C TRP A 11 -4.26 -2.83 6.70
N LEU A 12 -5.58 -2.89 6.84
CA LEU A 12 -6.56 -2.13 6.07
C LEU A 12 -7.48 -1.40 7.04
N THR A 13 -7.80 -0.15 6.77
CA THR A 13 -8.77 0.62 7.53
C THR A 13 -9.72 1.37 6.60
N ASP A 14 -10.98 1.48 7.02
CA ASP A 14 -11.96 2.36 6.40
C ASP A 14 -11.76 3.78 6.97
N GLY A 15 -11.31 4.71 6.14
CA GLY A 15 -11.04 6.08 6.55
C GLY A 15 -12.28 6.84 7.03
N ASP A 16 -13.48 6.42 6.60
CA ASP A 16 -14.73 7.04 7.02
C ASP A 16 -15.13 6.60 8.45
N ALA A 17 -14.59 5.48 8.92
CA ALA A 17 -14.83 4.95 10.27
C ALA A 17 -13.78 5.42 11.31
N VAL A 18 -12.75 6.16 10.89
CA VAL A 18 -11.71 6.66 11.81
C VAL A 18 -12.17 7.95 12.48
N SER A 19 -12.10 7.98 13.83
CA SER A 19 -12.52 9.15 14.61
C SER A 19 -11.65 10.39 14.33
N GLU A 20 -12.23 11.59 14.52
CA GLU A 20 -11.50 12.84 14.40
C GLU A 20 -10.37 12.97 15.46
N ALA A 21 -10.56 12.37 16.64
CA ALA A 21 -9.53 12.34 17.67
C ALA A 21 -8.30 11.54 17.23
N SER A 22 -8.52 10.37 16.61
CA SER A 22 -7.45 9.55 16.04
C SER A 22 -6.77 10.25 14.86
N MET A 23 -7.54 10.91 14.01
CA MET A 23 -7.00 11.70 12.89
C MET A 23 -6.15 12.87 13.38
N ALA A 24 -6.58 13.59 14.41
CA ALA A 24 -5.82 14.68 15.03
C ALA A 24 -4.50 14.16 15.64
N SER A 25 -4.54 13.01 16.31
CA SER A 25 -3.36 12.35 16.85
C SER A 25 -2.37 11.98 15.74
N PHE A 26 -2.84 11.35 14.67
CA PHE A 26 -2.00 10.99 13.51
C PHE A 26 -1.40 12.21 12.80
N HIS A 27 -2.18 13.30 12.70
CA HIS A 27 -1.68 14.57 12.16
C HIS A 27 -0.56 15.15 13.05
N GLY A 28 -0.71 15.07 14.37
CA GLY A 28 0.32 15.51 15.32
C GLY A 28 1.63 14.73 15.26
N TRP A 29 1.64 13.54 14.65
CA TRP A 29 2.86 12.74 14.46
C TRP A 29 3.63 13.08 13.18
N LEU A 30 3.08 13.92 12.30
CA LEU A 30 3.74 14.28 11.04
C LEU A 30 4.98 15.14 11.30
N GLY A 31 6.06 14.79 10.64
CA GLY A 31 7.28 15.60 10.62
C GLY A 31 7.15 16.83 9.69
N PRO A 32 8.13 17.77 9.73
CA PRO A 32 8.07 18.99 8.92
C PRO A 32 7.89 18.75 7.42
N ASP A 33 8.62 17.78 6.85
CA ASP A 33 8.53 17.47 5.42
C ASP A 33 7.19 16.85 5.04
N GLU A 34 6.64 16.03 5.93
CA GLU A 34 5.31 15.44 5.74
C GLU A 34 4.21 16.50 5.85
N LEU A 35 4.32 17.44 6.79
CA LEU A 35 3.40 18.59 6.89
C LEU A 35 3.46 19.45 5.63
N ALA A 36 4.66 19.76 5.14
CA ALA A 36 4.85 20.51 3.89
C ALA A 36 4.22 19.76 2.69
N ARG A 37 4.34 18.42 2.65
CA ARG A 37 3.68 17.59 1.62
C ARG A 37 2.16 17.58 1.78
N HIS A 38 1.66 17.44 3.00
CA HIS A 38 0.23 17.45 3.32
C HIS A 38 -0.44 18.75 2.85
N GLN A 39 0.21 19.90 3.06
CA GLN A 39 -0.30 21.21 2.65
C GLN A 39 -0.43 21.37 1.13
N ARG A 40 0.33 20.61 0.33
CA ARG A 40 0.26 20.67 -1.15
C ARG A 40 -0.96 19.94 -1.73
N PHE A 41 -1.62 19.05 -0.96
CA PHE A 41 -2.81 18.38 -1.47
C PHE A 41 -3.98 19.35 -1.51
N VAL A 42 -4.60 19.47 -2.68
CA VAL A 42 -5.77 20.35 -2.90
C VAL A 42 -7.06 19.69 -2.37
N ARG A 43 -7.21 18.38 -2.60
CA ARG A 43 -8.42 17.63 -2.23
C ARG A 43 -8.34 17.17 -0.79
N GLU A 44 -9.40 17.46 0.00
CA GLU A 44 -9.49 17.07 1.42
C GLU A 44 -9.37 15.56 1.62
N GLN A 45 -10.01 14.76 0.75
CA GLN A 45 -9.87 13.30 0.79
C GLN A 45 -8.41 12.85 0.70
N ARG A 46 -7.59 13.51 -0.13
CA ARG A 46 -6.15 13.18 -0.26
C ARG A 46 -5.36 13.57 0.98
N ARG A 47 -5.71 14.68 1.61
CA ARG A 47 -5.13 15.10 2.90
C ARG A 47 -5.43 14.07 3.97
N ARG A 48 -6.71 13.67 4.09
CA ARG A 48 -7.15 12.65 5.06
C ARG A 48 -6.48 11.30 4.81
N GLN A 49 -6.46 10.80 3.58
CA GLN A 49 -5.75 9.56 3.21
C GLN A 49 -4.26 9.60 3.55
N PHE A 50 -3.60 10.74 3.33
CA PHE A 50 -2.19 10.91 3.64
C PHE A 50 -1.92 10.81 5.15
N VAL A 51 -2.66 11.56 5.96
CA VAL A 51 -2.55 11.53 7.42
C VAL A 51 -2.82 10.13 7.95
N LEU A 52 -3.91 9.52 7.52
CA LEU A 52 -4.30 8.17 7.93
C LEU A 52 -3.25 7.12 7.54
N GLY A 53 -2.74 7.17 6.32
CA GLY A 53 -1.70 6.23 5.87
C GLY A 53 -0.40 6.37 6.69
N ARG A 54 -0.03 7.60 7.07
CA ARG A 54 1.13 7.86 7.92
C ARG A 54 0.91 7.39 9.37
N GLY A 55 -0.28 7.63 9.92
CA GLY A 55 -0.67 7.16 11.26
C GLY A 55 -0.70 5.64 11.33
N LEU A 56 -1.39 4.99 10.37
CA LEU A 56 -1.50 3.55 10.27
C LEU A 56 -0.11 2.87 10.18
N LEU A 57 0.75 3.38 9.31
CA LEU A 57 2.10 2.84 9.15
C LEU A 57 2.95 3.02 10.41
N ARG A 58 2.89 4.19 11.09
CA ARG A 58 3.61 4.42 12.34
C ARG A 58 3.16 3.48 13.45
N THR A 59 1.87 3.27 13.57
CA THR A 59 1.30 2.33 14.55
C THR A 59 1.79 0.90 14.28
N MET A 60 1.74 0.46 13.02
CA MET A 60 2.25 -0.87 12.63
C MET A 60 3.76 -1.01 12.90
N LEU A 61 4.57 -0.07 12.45
CA LEU A 61 6.01 -0.09 12.66
C LEU A 61 6.40 0.05 14.13
N GLY A 62 5.65 0.84 14.89
CA GLY A 62 5.81 0.95 16.36
C GLY A 62 5.67 -0.40 17.03
N GLN A 63 4.61 -1.14 16.72
CA GLN A 63 4.41 -2.50 17.23
C GLN A 63 5.49 -3.49 16.73
N LEU A 64 5.84 -3.41 15.44
CA LEU A 64 6.79 -4.33 14.83
C LEU A 64 8.23 -4.16 15.37
N LEU A 65 8.59 -2.92 15.72
CA LEU A 65 9.93 -2.53 16.15
C LEU A 65 10.04 -2.26 17.67
N SER A 66 8.90 -2.42 18.39
CA SER A 66 8.79 -2.16 19.84
C SER A 66 9.26 -0.74 20.22
N VAL A 67 8.71 0.25 19.51
CA VAL A 67 8.92 1.69 19.76
C VAL A 67 7.59 2.43 19.74
N GLU A 68 7.54 3.59 20.38
CA GLU A 68 6.35 4.44 20.30
C GLU A 68 6.10 4.89 18.85
N PRO A 69 4.84 4.91 18.36
CA PRO A 69 4.50 5.32 17.00
C PRO A 69 5.06 6.69 16.61
N GLN A 70 5.09 7.63 17.56
CA GLN A 70 5.64 8.98 17.37
C GLN A 70 7.15 9.00 17.16
N ALA A 71 7.87 7.99 17.65
CA ALA A 71 9.30 7.86 17.43
C ALA A 71 9.67 7.38 16.02
N VAL A 72 8.70 6.81 15.29
CA VAL A 72 8.88 6.38 13.89
C VAL A 72 8.88 7.62 12.99
N ARG A 73 10.00 7.91 12.36
CA ARG A 73 10.13 9.00 11.38
C ARG A 73 10.23 8.45 9.97
N LEU A 74 9.65 9.18 9.04
CA LEU A 74 9.64 8.86 7.61
C LEU A 74 10.19 10.07 6.86
N ASP A 75 11.47 9.98 6.47
CA ASP A 75 12.12 11.02 5.68
C ASP A 75 11.61 10.95 4.24
N GLU A 76 10.96 12.01 3.79
CA GLU A 76 10.48 12.14 2.42
C GLU A 76 11.65 12.24 1.44
N GLN A 77 11.56 11.52 0.34
CA GLN A 77 12.52 11.57 -0.74
C GLN A 77 11.81 11.95 -2.04
N VAL A 78 12.35 12.91 -2.78
CA VAL A 78 11.76 13.33 -4.06
C VAL A 78 11.79 12.16 -5.05
N GLY A 79 10.60 11.77 -5.54
CA GLY A 79 10.45 10.70 -6.54
C GLY A 79 10.74 9.28 -6.02
N LYS A 80 10.88 9.09 -4.70
CA LYS A 80 11.15 7.77 -4.09
C LYS A 80 10.22 7.50 -2.91
N ALA A 81 10.17 6.24 -2.48
CA ALA A 81 9.55 5.87 -1.23
C ALA A 81 10.26 6.56 -0.05
N PRO A 82 9.52 6.97 1.00
CA PRO A 82 10.13 7.57 2.18
C PRO A 82 11.05 6.57 2.87
N ARG A 83 12.08 7.08 3.55
CA ARG A 83 13.03 6.27 4.32
C ARG A 83 12.61 6.23 5.78
N LEU A 84 12.64 5.02 6.37
CA LEU A 84 12.43 4.85 7.80
C LEU A 84 13.66 5.32 8.59
N VAL A 85 13.43 6.16 9.59
CA VAL A 85 14.44 6.64 10.52
C VAL A 85 13.93 6.46 11.96
N LEU A 86 14.76 5.86 12.80
CA LEU A 86 14.50 5.73 14.23
C LEU A 86 15.56 6.53 15.02
N PRO A 87 15.13 7.38 15.98
CA PRO A 87 16.06 8.14 16.82
C PRO A 87 17.03 7.19 17.56
N GLY A 88 18.31 7.54 17.52
CA GLY A 88 19.36 6.78 18.23
C GLY A 88 19.67 5.40 17.65
N ARG A 89 19.10 5.02 16.50
CA ARG A 89 19.44 3.78 15.80
C ARG A 89 20.03 4.11 14.42
N PRO A 90 21.09 3.41 13.97
CA PRO A 90 21.51 3.49 12.57
C PRO A 90 20.34 3.07 11.69
N ALA A 91 20.32 3.51 10.43
CA ALA A 91 19.26 3.17 9.48
C ALA A 91 18.84 1.70 9.63
N VAL A 92 17.56 1.45 9.90
CA VAL A 92 17.05 0.09 10.13
C VAL A 92 17.08 -0.63 8.79
N ALA A 93 18.20 -1.30 8.53
CA ALA A 93 18.36 -2.10 7.33
C ALA A 93 17.36 -3.27 7.35
N GLY A 94 16.75 -3.56 6.22
CA GLY A 94 15.90 -4.74 6.05
C GLY A 94 14.40 -4.55 6.37
N VAL A 95 13.97 -3.38 6.86
CA VAL A 95 12.53 -3.10 7.02
C VAL A 95 11.94 -2.63 5.69
N GLY A 96 11.10 -3.47 5.10
CA GLY A 96 10.26 -3.11 3.96
C GLY A 96 8.89 -2.64 4.42
N PHE A 97 8.35 -1.60 3.78
CA PHE A 97 6.98 -1.16 4.00
C PHE A 97 6.39 -0.53 2.74
N SER A 98 5.08 -0.52 2.65
CA SER A 98 4.34 0.11 1.56
C SER A 98 2.99 0.63 2.07
N ILE A 99 2.52 1.73 1.48
CA ILE A 99 1.19 2.32 1.75
C ILE A 99 0.44 2.39 0.42
N SER A 100 -0.85 2.07 0.44
CA SER A 100 -1.76 2.31 -0.67
C SER A 100 -3.11 2.80 -0.16
N HIS A 101 -3.89 3.44 -1.04
CA HIS A 101 -5.21 3.95 -0.74
C HIS A 101 -6.06 4.00 -2.00
N SER A 102 -7.35 3.67 -1.88
CA SER A 102 -8.34 3.79 -2.95
C SER A 102 -9.71 4.09 -2.35
N GLY A 103 -10.39 5.14 -2.84
CA GLY A 103 -11.64 5.61 -2.25
C GLY A 103 -11.47 5.98 -0.78
N ARG A 104 -12.31 5.39 0.09
CA ARG A 104 -12.20 5.56 1.55
C ARG A 104 -11.13 4.68 2.21
N TRP A 105 -10.65 3.65 1.51
CA TRP A 105 -9.75 2.66 2.07
C TRP A 105 -8.30 3.11 2.08
N VAL A 106 -7.61 2.82 3.18
CA VAL A 106 -6.17 3.00 3.34
C VAL A 106 -5.57 1.71 3.87
N ALA A 107 -4.48 1.27 3.24
CA ALA A 107 -3.77 0.06 3.64
C ALA A 107 -2.28 0.32 3.82
N CYS A 108 -1.64 -0.42 4.71
CA CYS A 108 -0.20 -0.50 4.79
C CYS A 108 0.26 -1.95 4.97
N ALA A 109 1.47 -2.22 4.52
CA ALA A 109 2.17 -3.46 4.78
C ALA A 109 3.57 -3.18 5.32
N ALA A 110 4.07 -4.03 6.24
CA ALA A 110 5.44 -3.95 6.73
C ALA A 110 6.02 -5.33 7.04
N SER A 111 7.34 -5.45 6.85
CA SER A 111 8.15 -6.63 7.17
C SER A 111 9.52 -6.19 7.65
N THR A 112 10.10 -6.92 8.61
CA THR A 112 11.51 -6.79 9.02
C THR A 112 12.44 -7.69 8.23
N GLN A 113 11.93 -8.43 7.25
CA GLN A 113 12.65 -9.51 6.58
C GLN A 113 12.76 -9.33 5.06
N THR A 114 11.92 -8.49 4.46
CA THR A 114 11.88 -8.32 3.00
C THR A 114 11.33 -6.96 2.60
N ALA A 115 11.72 -6.47 1.42
CA ALA A 115 11.08 -5.34 0.77
C ALA A 115 9.67 -5.71 0.32
N LEU A 116 8.73 -4.73 0.35
CA LEU A 116 7.32 -4.90 0.02
C LEU A 116 6.83 -3.81 -0.92
N GLY A 117 5.88 -4.17 -1.77
CA GLY A 117 5.03 -3.26 -2.51
C GLY A 117 3.57 -3.67 -2.32
N LEU A 118 2.73 -2.76 -1.87
CA LEU A 118 1.30 -2.98 -1.66
C LEU A 118 0.50 -2.06 -2.56
N ASP A 119 -0.52 -2.59 -3.21
CA ASP A 119 -1.52 -1.77 -3.88
C ASP A 119 -2.92 -2.25 -3.57
N ILE A 120 -3.85 -1.29 -3.45
CA ILE A 120 -5.29 -1.53 -3.29
C ILE A 120 -6.06 -0.66 -4.28
N GLU A 121 -7.10 -1.23 -4.92
CA GLU A 121 -7.97 -0.51 -5.82
C GLU A 121 -9.44 -0.88 -5.58
N MET A 122 -10.29 0.13 -5.40
CA MET A 122 -11.75 -0.07 -5.40
C MET A 122 -12.20 -0.48 -6.79
N ARG A 123 -12.94 -1.59 -6.86
CA ARG A 123 -13.55 -2.02 -8.11
C ARG A 123 -14.70 -1.06 -8.46
N ASP A 124 -14.60 -0.43 -9.61
CA ASP A 124 -15.62 0.49 -10.14
C ASP A 124 -16.01 0.06 -11.56
N ALA A 125 -17.24 -0.44 -11.68
CA ALA A 125 -17.80 -0.91 -12.94
C ALA A 125 -18.16 0.25 -13.90
N GLY A 126 -18.26 1.49 -13.39
CA GLY A 126 -18.59 2.68 -14.17
C GLY A 126 -17.41 3.30 -14.91
N ARG A 127 -16.19 2.81 -14.69
CA ARG A 127 -15.01 3.36 -15.36
C ARG A 127 -14.82 2.74 -16.75
N ASP A 128 -14.30 3.55 -17.66
CA ASP A 128 -13.85 3.07 -18.97
C ASP A 128 -12.54 2.27 -18.82
N LEU A 129 -12.68 0.95 -18.66
CA LEU A 129 -11.54 0.06 -18.44
C LEU A 129 -10.66 -0.07 -19.70
N GLU A 130 -11.19 0.12 -20.90
CA GLU A 130 -10.42 0.10 -22.15
C GLU A 130 -9.46 1.29 -22.22
N ALA A 131 -9.99 2.49 -21.94
CA ALA A 131 -9.16 3.70 -21.91
C ALA A 131 -8.10 3.63 -20.81
N LEU A 132 -8.45 3.08 -19.64
CA LEU A 132 -7.51 2.90 -18.53
C LEU A 132 -6.44 1.86 -18.85
N ALA A 133 -6.81 0.74 -19.46
CA ALA A 133 -5.85 -0.29 -19.87
C ALA A 133 -4.86 0.25 -20.90
N ALA A 134 -5.33 0.98 -21.90
CA ALA A 134 -4.48 1.61 -22.91
C ALA A 134 -3.47 2.61 -22.31
N GLN A 135 -3.81 3.25 -21.19
CA GLN A 135 -2.95 4.19 -20.49
C GLN A 135 -1.95 3.50 -19.54
N ALA A 136 -2.41 2.45 -18.86
CA ALA A 136 -1.70 1.86 -17.73
C ALA A 136 -0.88 0.61 -18.09
N PHE A 137 -1.37 -0.20 -19.03
CA PHE A 137 -0.74 -1.48 -19.35
C PHE A 137 0.30 -1.34 -20.44
N GLY A 138 1.46 -1.92 -20.20
CA GLY A 138 2.54 -2.03 -21.15
C GLY A 138 2.48 -3.35 -21.95
N PRO A 139 3.52 -3.62 -22.75
CA PRO A 139 3.61 -4.84 -23.57
C PRO A 139 3.45 -6.14 -22.76
N ASP A 140 3.83 -6.13 -21.49
CA ASP A 140 3.80 -7.32 -20.65
C ASP A 140 2.38 -7.63 -20.11
N GLU A 141 1.57 -6.59 -19.82
CA GLU A 141 0.23 -6.76 -19.29
C GLU A 141 -0.84 -6.83 -20.39
N MET A 142 -0.64 -6.18 -21.53
CA MET A 142 -1.62 -6.12 -22.61
C MET A 142 -2.12 -7.50 -23.09
N PRO A 143 -1.28 -8.53 -23.26
CA PRO A 143 -1.76 -9.85 -23.65
C PRO A 143 -2.71 -10.49 -22.62
N ALA A 144 -2.54 -10.20 -21.34
CA ALA A 144 -3.44 -10.65 -20.29
C ALA A 144 -4.76 -9.87 -20.32
N TRP A 145 -4.71 -8.56 -20.51
CA TRP A 145 -5.90 -7.73 -20.70
C TRP A 145 -6.72 -8.14 -21.90
N GLU A 146 -6.11 -8.38 -23.06
CA GLU A 146 -6.81 -8.83 -24.28
C GLU A 146 -7.61 -10.12 -24.07
N ARG A 147 -7.14 -11.03 -23.23
CA ARG A 147 -7.91 -12.24 -22.86
C ARG A 147 -9.06 -11.93 -21.90
N LEU A 148 -8.88 -10.96 -21.02
CA LEU A 148 -9.88 -10.57 -20.01
C LEU A 148 -11.01 -9.72 -20.59
N ARG A 149 -10.71 -8.84 -21.55
CA ARG A 149 -11.72 -7.94 -22.15
C ARG A 149 -12.88 -8.69 -22.82
N ALA A 150 -12.66 -9.91 -23.28
CA ALA A 150 -13.67 -10.77 -23.89
C ALA A 150 -14.51 -11.55 -22.86
N GLN A 151 -14.19 -11.47 -21.57
CA GLN A 151 -14.90 -12.16 -20.50
C GLN A 151 -16.18 -11.41 -20.08
N PRO A 152 -17.14 -12.07 -19.41
CA PRO A 152 -18.29 -11.41 -18.79
C PRO A 152 -17.85 -10.26 -17.85
N ASP A 153 -18.69 -9.24 -17.74
CA ASP A 153 -18.38 -7.98 -17.04
C ASP A 153 -17.75 -8.16 -15.66
N ALA A 154 -18.31 -9.03 -14.83
CA ALA A 154 -17.77 -9.27 -13.49
C ALA A 154 -16.34 -9.81 -13.51
N GLN A 155 -16.03 -10.73 -14.42
CA GLN A 155 -14.71 -11.32 -14.57
C GLN A 155 -13.72 -10.32 -15.21
N ARG A 156 -14.21 -9.54 -16.17
CA ARG A 156 -13.44 -8.48 -16.83
C ARG A 156 -13.03 -7.40 -15.83
N ILE A 157 -13.97 -6.92 -15.02
CA ILE A 157 -13.73 -5.90 -13.99
C ILE A 157 -12.73 -6.43 -12.95
N ASP A 158 -12.99 -7.59 -12.37
CA ASP A 158 -12.09 -8.19 -11.36
C ASP A 158 -10.70 -8.44 -11.94
N GLY A 159 -10.62 -8.97 -13.15
CA GLY A 159 -9.36 -9.24 -13.84
C GLY A 159 -8.57 -7.96 -14.14
N PHE A 160 -9.24 -6.88 -14.58
CA PHE A 160 -8.61 -5.58 -14.82
C PHE A 160 -7.95 -5.04 -13.54
N TYR A 161 -8.74 -4.93 -12.46
CA TYR A 161 -8.23 -4.38 -11.20
C TYR A 161 -7.15 -5.26 -10.56
N ARG A 162 -7.20 -6.58 -10.77
CA ARG A 162 -6.13 -7.49 -10.34
C ARG A 162 -4.83 -7.25 -11.10
N LEU A 163 -4.87 -7.10 -12.42
CA LEU A 163 -3.69 -6.75 -13.23
C LEU A 163 -3.13 -5.39 -12.82
N TRP A 164 -4.01 -4.41 -12.65
CA TRP A 164 -3.63 -3.06 -12.25
C TRP A 164 -2.94 -3.05 -10.88
N SER A 165 -3.60 -3.58 -9.85
CA SER A 165 -3.04 -3.57 -8.50
C SER A 165 -1.75 -4.39 -8.39
N GLU A 166 -1.63 -5.50 -9.13
CA GLU A 166 -0.37 -6.26 -9.17
C GLU A 166 0.76 -5.45 -9.81
N LYS A 167 0.51 -4.77 -10.93
CA LYS A 167 1.48 -3.89 -11.59
C LYS A 167 1.96 -2.78 -10.66
N GLU A 168 1.02 -2.06 -10.02
CA GLU A 168 1.34 -0.98 -9.09
C GLU A 168 2.12 -1.49 -7.86
N ALA A 169 1.76 -2.66 -7.33
CA ALA A 169 2.49 -3.27 -6.23
C ALA A 169 3.92 -3.66 -6.62
N ARG A 170 4.13 -4.21 -7.84
CA ARG A 170 5.47 -4.49 -8.38
C ARG A 170 6.29 -3.21 -8.54
N PHE A 171 5.67 -2.15 -9.08
CA PHE A 171 6.32 -0.86 -9.23
C PHE A 171 6.76 -0.28 -7.87
N LYS A 172 5.89 -0.33 -6.85
CA LYS A 172 6.20 0.12 -5.48
C LYS A 172 7.31 -0.72 -4.83
N LEU A 173 7.41 -2.00 -5.15
CA LEU A 173 8.51 -2.86 -4.70
C LEU A 173 9.86 -2.44 -5.33
N GLY A 174 9.84 -1.80 -6.51
CA GLY A 174 11.05 -1.42 -7.25
C GLY A 174 11.77 -2.58 -7.92
N ARG A 175 11.13 -3.75 -8.05
CA ARG A 175 11.64 -4.95 -8.74
C ARG A 175 10.49 -5.57 -9.54
N SER A 176 10.65 -5.70 -10.86
CA SER A 176 9.61 -6.28 -11.72
C SER A 176 9.74 -7.79 -11.89
N ASP A 177 10.93 -8.32 -12.13
CA ASP A 177 11.11 -9.65 -12.73
C ASP A 177 11.18 -10.81 -11.71
N THR A 178 11.49 -10.54 -10.44
CA THR A 178 11.64 -11.58 -9.39
C THR A 178 10.68 -11.40 -8.21
N ALA A 179 9.63 -10.58 -8.36
CA ALA A 179 8.68 -10.33 -7.29
C ALA A 179 7.73 -11.51 -7.09
N HIS A 180 7.54 -11.89 -5.83
CA HIS A 180 6.51 -12.83 -5.41
C HIS A 180 5.25 -12.05 -5.06
N CYS A 181 4.22 -12.11 -5.89
CA CYS A 181 2.98 -11.38 -5.69
C CYS A 181 1.84 -12.30 -5.27
N VAL A 182 1.05 -11.85 -4.32
CA VAL A 182 -0.15 -12.52 -3.84
C VAL A 182 -1.33 -11.55 -3.87
N ALA A 183 -2.50 -12.03 -4.28
CA ALA A 183 -3.74 -11.31 -4.15
C ALA A 183 -4.39 -11.65 -2.81
N LEU A 184 -4.88 -10.64 -2.10
CA LEU A 184 -5.59 -10.81 -0.83
C LEU A 184 -7.09 -10.62 -1.06
N PRO A 185 -7.94 -11.49 -0.49
CA PRO A 185 -9.37 -11.43 -0.72
C PRO A 185 -10.00 -10.23 0.01
N HIS A 186 -10.82 -9.46 -0.71
CA HIS A 186 -11.68 -8.42 -0.16
C HIS A 186 -12.89 -8.22 -1.08
N ARG A 187 -14.07 -7.92 -0.50
CA ARG A 187 -15.29 -7.83 -1.31
C ARG A 187 -15.33 -6.61 -2.23
N GLU A 188 -14.74 -5.48 -1.84
CA GLU A 188 -14.79 -4.21 -2.57
C GLU A 188 -13.47 -3.89 -3.30
N LEU A 189 -12.35 -4.43 -2.80
CA LEU A 189 -11.03 -4.08 -3.27
C LEU A 189 -10.35 -5.20 -4.03
N SER A 190 -9.59 -4.84 -5.06
CA SER A 190 -8.46 -5.62 -5.51
C SER A 190 -7.26 -5.25 -4.67
N ILE A 191 -6.60 -6.23 -4.05
CA ILE A 191 -5.44 -6.03 -3.18
C ILE A 191 -4.31 -6.90 -3.67
N ALA A 192 -3.17 -6.29 -3.99
CA ALA A 192 -1.95 -7.01 -4.37
C ALA A 192 -0.81 -6.66 -3.42
N LEU A 193 -0.15 -7.68 -2.91
CA LEU A 193 1.07 -7.57 -2.13
C LEU A 193 2.20 -8.28 -2.86
N CYS A 194 3.25 -7.56 -3.22
CA CYS A 194 4.46 -8.09 -3.82
C CYS A 194 5.64 -7.97 -2.84
N SER A 195 6.53 -8.95 -2.86
CA SER A 195 7.70 -9.03 -1.98
C SER A 195 8.92 -9.56 -2.71
N ALA A 196 10.11 -9.27 -2.19
CA ALA A 196 11.37 -9.72 -2.79
C ALA A 196 11.64 -11.22 -2.56
N VAL A 197 11.00 -11.83 -1.56
CA VAL A 197 11.06 -13.28 -1.28
C VAL A 197 9.65 -13.78 -0.95
N PRO A 198 9.35 -15.09 -1.06
CA PRO A 198 8.04 -15.64 -0.73
C PRO A 198 7.58 -15.27 0.69
N LEU A 199 6.28 -15.04 0.88
CA LEU A 199 5.67 -14.75 2.17
C LEU A 199 4.95 -15.95 2.75
N VAL A 200 5.02 -16.10 4.08
CA VAL A 200 4.23 -17.09 4.82
C VAL A 200 2.80 -16.59 4.92
N ALA A 201 1.87 -17.21 4.19
CA ALA A 201 0.42 -17.03 4.28
C ALA A 201 -0.03 -15.62 4.73
N PRO A 202 0.28 -14.55 3.98
CA PRO A 202 -0.03 -13.19 4.40
C PRO A 202 -1.54 -13.02 4.57
N ARG A 203 -1.93 -12.37 5.68
CA ARG A 203 -3.34 -12.13 6.02
C ARG A 203 -3.60 -10.63 6.15
N LEU A 204 -4.77 -10.22 5.68
CA LEU A 204 -5.27 -8.85 5.83
C LEU A 204 -5.95 -8.72 7.20
N GLU A 205 -5.52 -7.75 7.98
CA GLU A 205 -6.13 -7.39 9.27
C GLU A 205 -6.89 -6.06 9.10
N LEU A 206 -8.17 -6.05 9.52
CA LEU A 206 -8.97 -4.82 9.55
C LEU A 206 -8.70 -4.08 10.85
N MET A 207 -8.33 -2.81 10.73
CA MET A 207 -8.00 -1.94 11.86
C MET A 207 -9.08 -0.89 12.07
N SER A 208 -9.48 -0.69 13.33
CA SER A 208 -10.39 0.38 13.75
C SER A 208 -9.66 1.34 14.69
N PHE A 209 -9.95 2.64 14.56
CA PHE A 209 -9.38 3.71 15.37
C PHE A 209 -10.52 4.60 15.88
N GLU A 210 -10.89 4.37 17.12
CA GLU A 210 -11.95 5.11 17.84
C GLU A 210 -11.43 6.41 18.44
#